data_24d749f8d6f51f89b53e56258196ffb5
#
_entry.id   24d749f8d6f51f89b53e56258196ffb5
#
_cell.length_a   1.000
_cell.length_b   1.000
_cell.length_c   1.000
_cell.angle_alpha   90.00
_cell.angle_beta   90.00
_cell.angle_gamma   90.00
#
_symmetry.space_group_name_H-M   'P 1'
#
loop_
_entity.id
_entity.type
_entity.pdbx_description
1 polymer ?
#
loop_
_entity_poly.entity_id
_entity_poly.type
_entity_poly.pdbx_seq_one_letter_code
_entity_poly.pdbx_strand_id
1 'polypeptide(L)'
;VQIIDDGEAGFTATGGWIVLAGSGEWIGYAGTDSPNQDYYYIAPGTGSETARWSFDGLAPGIYEVSVTWKDSSNRPTAALYTIYDDASQVGSPIVVNQQLAPTANYVEGGEPFQLITASVSIASGTLVVELSDDFNGTWVVADAVRIELVGSLGPDTTAPTVDLLSPANGSTIDPAVLNAQGYIEVTFADSGDGVDAASIDGDELSLSGGGVATAVLSGGVPTLVSGTTYRYGFSGEFAVGTVDVDFVVGSFADLAGTPNVNILETESFTVAVPPPAPTVQIIDDGEAGFTATGGWI
;
A
#
# COMPACT_ATOMS: atom_id res chain seq x y z
N VAL A 1 25.30 -6.38 6.27
CA VAL A 1 24.70 -7.63 5.79
C VAL A 1 23.78 -8.17 6.85
N GLN A 2 22.58 -8.63 6.46
CA GLN A 2 21.65 -9.39 7.30
C GLN A 2 21.19 -10.61 6.51
N ILE A 3 20.97 -11.72 7.20
CA ILE A 3 20.46 -12.96 6.61
C ILE A 3 19.33 -13.45 7.50
N ILE A 4 18.25 -13.92 6.91
CA ILE A 4 17.18 -14.66 7.58
C ILE A 4 17.10 -16.01 6.89
N ASP A 5 17.26 -17.06 7.68
CA ASP A 5 17.08 -18.45 7.28
C ASP A 5 15.61 -18.88 7.43
N ASP A 6 15.22 -19.93 6.76
CA ASP A 6 13.91 -20.54 6.97
C ASP A 6 13.83 -21.06 8.42
N GLY A 7 12.74 -20.74 9.12
CA GLY A 7 12.56 -21.06 10.54
C GLY A 7 13.06 -20.01 11.52
N GLU A 8 13.88 -19.04 11.11
CA GLU A 8 14.35 -17.95 11.97
C GLU A 8 13.30 -16.85 12.20
N ALA A 9 13.58 -16.00 13.20
CA ALA A 9 12.76 -14.80 13.44
C ALA A 9 12.77 -13.90 12.19
N GLY A 10 11.57 -13.55 11.69
CA GLY A 10 11.39 -12.83 10.43
C GLY A 10 10.99 -13.74 9.25
N PHE A 11 11.15 -15.07 9.37
CA PHE A 11 10.61 -16.00 8.39
C PHE A 11 9.18 -16.43 8.75
N THR A 12 8.33 -16.53 7.73
CA THR A 12 6.96 -17.08 7.84
C THR A 12 6.60 -17.85 6.58
N ALA A 13 5.96 -19.01 6.75
CA ALA A 13 5.41 -19.80 5.65
C ALA A 13 3.91 -20.00 5.87
N THR A 14 3.09 -19.66 4.86
CA THR A 14 1.63 -19.79 4.91
C THR A 14 1.17 -20.91 4.00
N GLY A 15 0.24 -21.75 4.48
CA GLY A 15 -0.30 -22.87 3.72
C GLY A 15 0.44 -24.18 3.92
N GLY A 16 0.62 -24.95 2.86
CA GLY A 16 1.10 -26.32 2.86
C GLY A 16 2.62 -26.51 2.79
N TRP A 17 3.41 -25.50 3.16
CA TRP A 17 4.88 -25.62 3.17
C TRP A 17 5.35 -26.70 4.16
N ILE A 18 6.32 -27.48 3.72
CA ILE A 18 6.86 -28.64 4.46
C ILE A 18 8.34 -28.41 4.70
N VAL A 19 8.77 -28.58 5.96
CA VAL A 19 10.18 -28.54 6.35
C VAL A 19 10.85 -29.86 5.92
N LEU A 20 11.95 -29.78 5.22
CA LEU A 20 12.87 -30.90 5.03
C LEU A 20 14.09 -30.69 5.94
N ALA A 21 14.07 -31.32 7.09
CA ALA A 21 15.23 -31.33 7.99
C ALA A 21 16.37 -32.13 7.34
N GLY A 22 17.51 -31.46 7.16
CA GLY A 22 18.60 -31.97 6.36
C GLY A 22 19.31 -33.19 6.95
N SER A 23 19.58 -34.17 6.07
CA SER A 23 20.61 -35.17 6.28
C SER A 23 21.23 -35.54 4.93
N GLY A 24 22.54 -35.42 4.79
CA GLY A 24 23.28 -35.84 3.59
C GLY A 24 23.32 -34.78 2.49
N GLU A 25 22.97 -35.14 1.24
CA GLU A 25 23.10 -34.27 0.06
C GLU A 25 21.99 -33.20 -0.06
N TRP A 26 20.94 -33.25 0.80
CA TRP A 26 19.80 -32.37 0.76
C TRP A 26 19.85 -31.37 1.92
N ILE A 27 20.87 -30.55 1.92
CA ILE A 27 21.09 -29.52 2.95
C ILE A 27 21.00 -28.14 2.31
N GLY A 28 20.33 -27.23 3.03
CA GLY A 28 20.26 -25.84 2.71
C GLY A 28 21.29 -24.99 3.46
N TYR A 29 21.05 -23.72 3.60
CA TYR A 29 21.82 -22.83 4.44
C TYR A 29 21.64 -23.21 5.92
N ALA A 30 22.69 -23.11 6.71
CA ALA A 30 22.63 -23.36 8.15
C ALA A 30 22.58 -22.03 8.90
N GLY A 31 21.37 -21.58 9.20
CA GLY A 31 21.14 -20.44 10.07
C GLY A 31 21.41 -20.75 11.55
N THR A 32 20.85 -19.93 12.43
CA THR A 32 21.06 -20.05 13.87
C THR A 32 20.02 -20.98 14.54
N ASP A 33 18.92 -21.24 13.90
CA ASP A 33 17.80 -22.03 14.40
C ASP A 33 17.93 -23.52 14.11
N SER A 34 18.58 -23.89 13.01
CA SER A 34 18.78 -25.26 12.59
C SER A 34 20.24 -25.62 12.38
N PRO A 35 20.87 -26.37 13.31
CA PRO A 35 22.22 -26.88 13.10
C PRO A 35 22.32 -27.97 12.01
N ASN A 36 21.18 -28.33 11.39
CA ASN A 36 21.08 -29.46 10.46
C ASN A 36 20.84 -29.04 9.02
N GLN A 37 20.91 -27.75 8.68
CA GLN A 37 20.75 -27.27 7.30
C GLN A 37 19.45 -27.82 6.67
N ASP A 38 18.33 -27.18 6.92
CA ASP A 38 17.02 -27.54 6.35
C ASP A 38 16.57 -26.52 5.30
N TYR A 39 15.41 -26.72 4.77
CA TYR A 39 14.69 -25.78 3.92
C TYR A 39 13.19 -26.13 3.88
N TYR A 40 12.36 -25.15 3.56
CA TYR A 40 10.96 -25.38 3.26
C TYR A 40 10.75 -25.67 1.78
N TYR A 41 9.76 -26.51 1.46
CA TYR A 41 9.36 -26.76 0.08
C TYR A 41 7.84 -26.90 -0.03
N ILE A 42 7.31 -26.60 -1.22
CA ILE A 42 5.87 -26.73 -1.50
C ILE A 42 5.66 -27.19 -2.95
N ALA A 43 4.52 -27.86 -3.19
CA ALA A 43 4.04 -28.18 -4.53
C ALA A 43 3.44 -26.94 -5.23
N PRO A 44 3.35 -26.94 -6.59
CA PRO A 44 2.78 -25.82 -7.31
C PRO A 44 1.33 -25.57 -6.93
N GLY A 45 0.97 -24.29 -6.80
CA GLY A 45 -0.36 -23.80 -6.47
C GLY A 45 -0.80 -22.64 -7.35
N THR A 46 -1.48 -21.68 -6.77
CA THR A 46 -2.08 -20.53 -7.46
C THR A 46 -1.54 -19.18 -6.99
N GLY A 47 -0.44 -19.18 -6.24
CA GLY A 47 0.15 -17.98 -5.68
C GLY A 47 -0.42 -17.55 -4.31
N SER A 48 -1.31 -18.36 -3.73
CA SER A 48 -1.93 -18.05 -2.44
C SER A 48 -1.11 -18.50 -1.22
N GLU A 49 -0.17 -19.41 -1.42
CA GLU A 49 0.69 -19.94 -0.37
C GLU A 49 2.11 -19.42 -0.57
N THR A 50 2.64 -18.73 0.44
CA THR A 50 3.90 -18.00 0.32
C THR A 50 4.85 -18.29 1.47
N ALA A 51 6.16 -18.23 1.16
CA ALA A 51 7.24 -18.11 2.13
C ALA A 51 7.75 -16.67 2.11
N ARG A 52 7.92 -16.04 3.28
CA ARG A 52 8.29 -14.63 3.43
C ARG A 52 9.42 -14.46 4.43
N TRP A 53 10.36 -13.60 4.09
CA TRP A 53 11.44 -13.13 4.96
C TRP A 53 11.25 -11.63 5.16
N SER A 54 11.01 -11.21 6.42
CA SER A 54 10.80 -9.81 6.80
C SER A 54 11.99 -9.30 7.60
N PHE A 55 12.67 -8.32 7.06
CA PHE A 55 13.80 -7.62 7.68
C PHE A 55 13.29 -6.29 8.21
N ASP A 56 13.18 -6.15 9.52
CA ASP A 56 12.64 -4.99 10.19
C ASP A 56 13.72 -4.09 10.81
N GLY A 57 13.40 -2.82 11.05
CA GLY A 57 14.30 -1.86 11.68
C GLY A 57 15.50 -1.47 10.82
N LEU A 58 15.32 -1.53 9.51
CA LEU A 58 16.34 -1.16 8.53
C LEU A 58 16.50 0.36 8.47
N ALA A 59 17.70 0.81 8.17
CA ALA A 59 17.91 2.20 7.75
C ALA A 59 17.30 2.40 6.36
N PRO A 60 16.60 3.52 6.09
CA PRO A 60 16.21 3.87 4.73
C PRO A 60 17.41 3.87 3.79
N GLY A 61 17.30 3.19 2.63
CA GLY A 61 18.45 3.05 1.75
C GLY A 61 18.19 2.17 0.53
N ILE A 62 19.25 1.98 -0.24
CA ILE A 62 19.29 1.09 -1.38
C ILE A 62 19.89 -0.25 -0.92
N TYR A 63 19.16 -1.32 -1.14
CA TYR A 63 19.55 -2.66 -0.73
C TYR A 63 19.79 -3.57 -1.92
N GLU A 64 20.77 -4.46 -1.80
CA GLU A 64 20.90 -5.65 -2.61
C GLU A 64 20.17 -6.82 -1.93
N VAL A 65 19.52 -7.67 -2.74
CA VAL A 65 18.87 -8.89 -2.26
C VAL A 65 19.44 -10.08 -2.97
N SER A 66 19.82 -11.09 -2.19
CA SER A 66 20.35 -12.36 -2.68
C SER A 66 19.61 -13.51 -2.01
N VAL A 67 19.46 -14.61 -2.71
CA VAL A 67 18.75 -15.80 -2.24
C VAL A 67 19.60 -17.04 -2.44
N THR A 68 19.36 -18.05 -1.61
CA THR A 68 19.94 -19.38 -1.80
C THR A 68 18.85 -20.44 -1.87
N TRP A 69 19.18 -21.61 -2.37
CA TRP A 69 18.29 -22.76 -2.47
C TRP A 69 19.10 -24.03 -2.78
N LYS A 70 18.54 -25.18 -2.45
CA LYS A 70 19.08 -26.46 -2.92
C LYS A 70 18.57 -26.78 -4.31
N ASP A 71 19.46 -26.78 -5.29
CA ASP A 71 19.14 -27.08 -6.69
C ASP A 71 18.77 -28.55 -6.91
N SER A 72 17.88 -28.80 -7.84
CA SER A 72 17.51 -30.13 -8.31
C SER A 72 16.70 -30.06 -9.61
N SER A 73 16.78 -31.10 -10.44
CA SER A 73 16.02 -31.17 -11.68
C SER A 73 14.49 -31.17 -11.52
N ASN A 74 13.97 -31.38 -10.32
CA ASN A 74 12.54 -31.33 -10.01
C ASN A 74 12.07 -29.95 -9.49
N ARG A 75 12.96 -28.97 -9.42
CA ARG A 75 12.64 -27.59 -9.06
C ARG A 75 12.05 -26.82 -10.25
N PRO A 76 11.41 -25.66 -10.03
CA PRO A 76 10.94 -24.80 -11.12
C PRO A 76 12.12 -24.15 -11.87
N THR A 77 11.93 -23.93 -13.16
CA THR A 77 12.80 -23.04 -13.94
C THR A 77 12.42 -21.56 -13.77
N ALA A 78 11.28 -21.30 -13.11
CA ALA A 78 10.73 -19.99 -12.89
C ALA A 78 10.06 -19.89 -11.50
N ALA A 79 10.87 -19.91 -10.45
CA ALA A 79 10.43 -19.53 -9.11
C ALA A 79 10.24 -18.03 -9.04
N LEU A 80 9.10 -17.53 -8.51
CA LEU A 80 8.75 -16.13 -8.48
C LEU A 80 9.05 -15.53 -7.11
N TYR A 81 10.02 -14.62 -7.07
CA TYR A 81 10.33 -13.80 -5.90
C TYR A 81 9.77 -12.40 -6.08
N THR A 82 9.07 -11.89 -5.09
CA THR A 82 8.54 -10.53 -5.05
C THR A 82 9.15 -9.79 -3.86
N ILE A 83 9.51 -8.53 -4.07
CA ILE A 83 10.10 -7.69 -3.02
C ILE A 83 9.12 -6.59 -2.66
N TYR A 84 9.03 -6.28 -1.36
CA TYR A 84 8.16 -5.23 -0.83
C TYR A 84 8.95 -4.29 0.09
N ASP A 85 8.58 -3.02 0.07
CA ASP A 85 8.85 -2.05 1.11
C ASP A 85 7.61 -2.01 2.02
N ASP A 86 7.70 -2.65 3.18
CA ASP A 86 6.57 -3.00 4.05
C ASP A 86 5.46 -3.77 3.29
N ALA A 87 4.30 -3.15 3.06
CA ALA A 87 3.20 -3.75 2.30
C ALA A 87 3.21 -3.38 0.80
N SER A 88 4.09 -2.48 0.37
CA SER A 88 4.13 -1.97 -1.01
C SER A 88 5.10 -2.76 -1.87
N GLN A 89 4.61 -3.36 -2.95
CA GLN A 89 5.48 -4.08 -3.88
C GLN A 89 6.45 -3.13 -4.57
N VAL A 90 7.75 -3.49 -4.58
CA VAL A 90 8.81 -2.77 -5.26
C VAL A 90 9.22 -3.52 -6.53
N GLY A 91 9.02 -2.89 -7.67
CA GLY A 91 9.37 -3.48 -8.97
C GLY A 91 8.46 -4.63 -9.39
N SER A 92 8.91 -5.40 -10.38
CA SER A 92 8.21 -6.60 -10.87
C SER A 92 8.75 -7.85 -10.19
N PRO A 93 7.97 -8.94 -10.10
CA PRO A 93 8.46 -10.22 -9.60
C PRO A 93 9.70 -10.70 -10.37
N ILE A 94 10.64 -11.29 -9.66
CA ILE A 94 11.92 -11.75 -10.18
C ILE A 94 11.87 -13.25 -10.37
N VAL A 95 12.27 -13.71 -11.55
CA VAL A 95 12.25 -15.12 -11.92
C VAL A 95 13.60 -15.76 -11.62
N VAL A 96 13.61 -16.85 -10.86
CA VAL A 96 14.80 -17.62 -10.51
C VAL A 96 14.67 -19.08 -10.98
N ASN A 97 15.69 -19.61 -11.64
CA ASN A 97 15.74 -21.02 -12.05
C ASN A 97 16.37 -21.87 -10.96
N GLN A 98 15.55 -22.51 -10.15
CA GLN A 98 16.01 -23.35 -9.05
C GLN A 98 16.51 -24.76 -9.49
N GLN A 99 16.46 -25.10 -10.78
CA GLN A 99 17.11 -26.33 -11.29
C GLN A 99 18.63 -26.21 -11.37
N LEU A 100 19.16 -25.00 -11.38
CA LEU A 100 20.57 -24.68 -11.40
C LEU A 100 21.02 -24.31 -9.99
N ALA A 101 22.25 -24.62 -9.64
CA ALA A 101 22.81 -24.12 -8.38
C ALA A 101 22.85 -22.59 -8.37
N PRO A 102 22.66 -21.94 -7.20
CA PRO A 102 22.78 -20.50 -7.07
C PRO A 102 24.13 -20.01 -7.60
N THR A 103 24.11 -18.94 -8.39
CA THR A 103 25.37 -18.27 -8.77
C THR A 103 25.99 -17.66 -7.51
N ALA A 104 27.22 -18.03 -7.20
CA ALA A 104 27.93 -17.57 -6.02
C ALA A 104 28.36 -16.09 -6.16
N ASN A 105 27.41 -15.15 -6.18
CA ASN A 105 27.70 -13.72 -6.08
C ASN A 105 28.24 -13.39 -4.68
N TYR A 106 27.72 -14.08 -3.67
CA TYR A 106 28.17 -14.05 -2.28
C TYR A 106 28.28 -15.48 -1.75
N VAL A 107 29.09 -15.68 -0.71
CA VAL A 107 29.21 -16.95 -0.01
C VAL A 107 29.14 -16.68 1.48
N GLU A 108 28.11 -17.22 2.13
CA GLU A 108 27.86 -17.07 3.56
C GLU A 108 27.68 -18.47 4.19
N GLY A 109 28.29 -18.70 5.32
CA GLY A 109 28.24 -20.02 5.96
C GLY A 109 28.79 -21.20 5.12
N GLY A 110 29.42 -20.93 3.98
CA GLY A 110 29.89 -21.92 3.01
C GLY A 110 28.92 -22.14 1.84
N GLU A 111 27.70 -21.58 1.87
CA GLU A 111 26.70 -21.71 0.84
C GLU A 111 26.70 -20.51 -0.12
N PRO A 112 26.42 -20.73 -1.41
CA PRO A 112 26.34 -19.67 -2.41
C PRO A 112 25.01 -18.93 -2.34
N PHE A 113 25.06 -17.60 -2.38
CA PHE A 113 23.89 -16.73 -2.54
C PHE A 113 23.92 -16.05 -3.92
N GLN A 114 22.84 -16.21 -4.66
CA GLN A 114 22.65 -15.56 -5.95
C GLN A 114 22.00 -14.19 -5.77
N LEU A 115 22.66 -13.16 -6.31
CA LEU A 115 22.07 -11.82 -6.38
C LEU A 115 20.84 -11.84 -7.31
N ILE A 116 19.68 -11.48 -6.79
CA ILE A 116 18.45 -11.38 -7.58
C ILE A 116 18.09 -9.93 -7.92
N THR A 117 18.52 -8.97 -7.09
CA THR A 117 18.47 -7.53 -7.43
C THR A 117 19.60 -6.79 -6.74
N ALA A 118 20.25 -5.90 -7.49
CA ALA A 118 21.34 -5.05 -7.01
C ALA A 118 20.87 -3.69 -6.48
N SER A 119 19.58 -3.38 -6.58
CA SER A 119 19.08 -2.07 -6.20
C SER A 119 17.57 -2.14 -5.91
N VAL A 120 17.22 -2.11 -4.65
CA VAL A 120 15.85 -1.93 -4.20
C VAL A 120 15.82 -0.80 -3.16
N SER A 121 14.95 0.18 -3.36
CA SER A 121 14.79 1.31 -2.44
C SER A 121 13.84 0.92 -1.32
N ILE A 122 14.27 1.07 -0.08
CA ILE A 122 13.49 0.81 1.13
C ILE A 122 13.45 2.10 1.95
N ALA A 123 12.27 2.65 2.10
CA ALA A 123 12.01 3.87 2.87
C ALA A 123 11.33 3.57 4.21
N SER A 124 10.44 2.56 4.26
CA SER A 124 9.66 2.23 5.46
C SER A 124 10.48 1.68 6.64
N GLY A 125 11.70 1.20 6.37
CA GLY A 125 12.50 0.48 7.33
C GLY A 125 12.18 -1.01 7.43
N THR A 126 11.32 -1.55 6.56
CA THR A 126 11.00 -2.98 6.46
C THR A 126 11.15 -3.45 5.02
N LEU A 127 12.03 -4.43 4.77
CA LEU A 127 12.17 -5.11 3.50
C LEU A 127 11.59 -6.52 3.62
N VAL A 128 10.64 -6.86 2.74
CA VAL A 128 10.08 -8.21 2.68
C VAL A 128 10.42 -8.85 1.34
N VAL A 129 10.91 -10.10 1.40
CA VAL A 129 11.06 -10.96 0.22
C VAL A 129 10.04 -12.08 0.32
N GLU A 130 9.27 -12.28 -0.74
CA GLU A 130 8.23 -13.31 -0.81
C GLU A 130 8.52 -14.27 -1.95
N LEU A 131 8.42 -15.56 -1.68
CA LEU A 131 8.45 -16.65 -2.66
C LEU A 131 7.07 -17.28 -2.75
N SER A 132 6.52 -17.32 -3.96
CA SER A 132 5.16 -17.81 -4.24
C SER A 132 5.15 -19.27 -4.68
N ASP A 133 4.03 -19.97 -4.41
CA ASP A 133 3.71 -21.29 -4.94
C ASP A 133 3.18 -21.29 -6.39
N ASP A 134 3.12 -20.11 -7.05
CA ASP A 134 2.75 -20.00 -8.47
C ASP A 134 3.95 -20.27 -9.37
N PHE A 135 4.16 -21.52 -9.75
CA PHE A 135 5.26 -21.93 -10.60
C PHE A 135 4.95 -23.20 -11.40
N ASN A 136 5.80 -23.46 -12.42
CA ASN A 136 5.80 -24.71 -13.17
C ASN A 136 6.94 -25.60 -12.70
N GLY A 137 6.66 -26.80 -12.19
CA GLY A 137 7.64 -27.73 -11.66
C GLY A 137 6.99 -28.72 -10.69
N THR A 138 7.82 -29.35 -9.85
CA THR A 138 7.29 -30.27 -8.84
C THR A 138 7.35 -29.67 -7.45
N TRP A 139 8.45 -28.97 -7.12
CA TRP A 139 8.69 -28.40 -5.80
C TRP A 139 9.48 -27.10 -5.90
N VAL A 140 9.00 -26.00 -5.33
CA VAL A 140 9.79 -24.81 -5.07
C VAL A 140 10.40 -24.90 -3.68
N VAL A 141 11.58 -24.34 -3.50
CA VAL A 141 12.34 -24.35 -2.24
C VAL A 141 12.51 -22.95 -1.72
N ALA A 142 12.20 -22.78 -0.45
CA ALA A 142 12.48 -21.59 0.36
C ALA A 142 13.57 -21.97 1.38
N ASP A 143 14.70 -21.28 1.34
CA ASP A 143 15.86 -21.45 2.18
C ASP A 143 16.22 -20.09 2.79
N ALA A 144 17.34 -19.48 2.55
CA ALA A 144 17.73 -18.22 3.16
C ALA A 144 17.70 -17.04 2.18
N VAL A 145 17.46 -15.86 2.73
CA VAL A 145 17.56 -14.56 2.05
C VAL A 145 18.63 -13.71 2.74
N ARG A 146 19.50 -13.12 1.92
CA ARG A 146 20.54 -12.18 2.33
C ARG A 146 20.21 -10.79 1.79
N ILE A 147 20.32 -9.77 2.62
CA ILE A 147 20.25 -8.37 2.21
C ILE A 147 21.50 -7.60 2.62
N GLU A 148 21.84 -6.57 1.85
CA GLU A 148 22.93 -5.67 2.17
C GLU A 148 22.59 -4.24 1.78
N LEU A 149 22.81 -3.29 2.71
CA LEU A 149 22.70 -1.86 2.43
C LEU A 149 23.90 -1.44 1.58
N VAL A 150 23.66 -1.01 0.34
CA VAL A 150 24.71 -0.62 -0.63
C VAL A 150 24.70 0.88 -0.95
N GLY A 151 23.66 1.59 -0.57
CA GLY A 151 23.57 3.04 -0.78
C GLY A 151 22.51 3.69 0.11
N SER A 152 22.60 5.00 0.27
CA SER A 152 21.51 5.79 0.86
C SER A 152 20.49 6.17 -0.21
N LEU A 153 19.23 6.32 0.17
CA LEU A 153 18.29 7.09 -0.63
C LEU A 153 18.87 8.49 -0.76
N GLY A 154 18.81 9.06 -1.98
CA GLY A 154 19.12 10.49 -2.15
C GLY A 154 18.22 11.32 -1.22
N PRO A 155 18.57 12.57 -0.91
CA PRO A 155 17.68 13.42 -0.14
C PRO A 155 16.33 13.51 -0.87
N ASP A 156 15.26 13.27 -0.15
CA ASP A 156 13.94 13.60 -0.66
C ASP A 156 13.82 15.10 -0.84
N THR A 157 13.35 15.52 -1.99
CA THR A 157 13.13 16.92 -2.36
C THR A 157 11.70 17.15 -2.86
N THR A 158 10.84 16.14 -2.71
CA THR A 158 9.46 16.18 -3.17
C THR A 158 8.58 16.69 -2.04
N ALA A 159 7.82 17.73 -2.28
CA ALA A 159 6.86 18.22 -1.30
C ALA A 159 5.67 17.26 -1.17
N PRO A 160 5.16 17.03 0.04
CA PRO A 160 3.95 16.24 0.24
C PRO A 160 2.72 16.95 -0.38
N THR A 161 1.74 16.16 -0.78
CA THR A 161 0.50 16.56 -1.43
C THR A 161 -0.71 16.20 -0.59
N VAL A 162 -1.87 16.77 -0.93
CA VAL A 162 -3.14 16.49 -0.26
C VAL A 162 -4.28 16.46 -1.27
N ASP A 163 -5.24 15.55 -1.08
CA ASP A 163 -6.44 15.43 -1.90
C ASP A 163 -7.70 15.50 -1.03
N LEU A 164 -8.69 16.25 -1.48
CA LEU A 164 -10.02 16.32 -0.88
C LEU A 164 -10.81 15.04 -1.21
N LEU A 165 -11.12 14.24 -0.19
CA LEU A 165 -11.76 12.94 -0.35
C LEU A 165 -13.26 12.99 -0.17
N SER A 166 -13.77 13.72 0.84
CA SER A 166 -15.20 13.84 1.09
C SER A 166 -15.55 15.21 1.70
N PRO A 167 -16.30 16.05 0.95
CA PRO A 167 -16.69 15.89 -0.47
C PRO A 167 -15.47 15.86 -1.39
N ALA A 168 -15.52 15.04 -2.45
CA ALA A 168 -14.39 14.95 -3.39
C ALA A 168 -14.22 16.24 -4.22
N ASN A 169 -12.99 16.54 -4.62
CA ASN A 169 -12.69 17.68 -5.48
C ASN A 169 -13.56 17.69 -6.75
N GLY A 170 -14.14 18.85 -7.08
CA GLY A 170 -15.04 19.04 -8.21
C GLY A 170 -16.42 18.40 -8.07
N SER A 171 -16.73 17.75 -6.95
CA SER A 171 -18.02 17.07 -6.73
C SER A 171 -19.14 18.05 -6.37
N THR A 172 -20.38 17.52 -6.40
CA THR A 172 -21.56 18.23 -5.89
C THR A 172 -22.20 17.42 -4.76
N ILE A 173 -22.52 18.08 -3.65
CA ILE A 173 -23.13 17.47 -2.48
C ILE A 173 -24.37 18.25 -2.03
N ASP A 174 -25.39 17.54 -1.52
CA ASP A 174 -26.58 18.15 -0.90
C ASP A 174 -26.18 18.78 0.44
N PRO A 175 -26.62 20.04 0.74
CA PRO A 175 -26.34 20.68 2.02
C PRO A 175 -26.86 19.87 3.22
N ALA A 176 -27.98 19.19 3.11
CA ALA A 176 -28.51 18.37 4.20
C ALA A 176 -27.61 17.14 4.47
N VAL A 177 -27.00 16.56 3.43
CA VAL A 177 -26.05 15.44 3.56
C VAL A 177 -24.75 15.92 4.18
N LEU A 178 -24.14 16.99 3.67
CA LEU A 178 -22.89 17.53 4.19
C LEU A 178 -23.02 17.99 5.65
N ASN A 179 -24.07 18.74 5.97
CA ASN A 179 -24.30 19.23 7.33
C ASN A 179 -24.59 18.09 8.32
N ALA A 180 -25.25 17.01 7.88
CA ALA A 180 -25.42 15.81 8.69
C ALA A 180 -24.13 14.99 8.85
N GLN A 181 -23.24 15.01 7.85
CA GLN A 181 -21.91 14.38 7.91
C GLN A 181 -21.03 15.04 8.98
N GLY A 182 -21.00 16.36 9.05
CA GLY A 182 -20.31 17.13 10.10
C GLY A 182 -18.79 17.18 9.99
N TYR A 183 -18.21 16.74 8.87
CA TYR A 183 -16.75 16.76 8.64
C TYR A 183 -16.40 16.87 7.15
N ILE A 184 -15.17 17.23 6.88
CA ILE A 184 -14.48 17.12 5.59
C ILE A 184 -13.38 16.08 5.74
N GLU A 185 -13.24 15.16 4.78
CA GLU A 185 -12.12 14.19 4.74
C GLU A 185 -11.10 14.60 3.69
N VAL A 186 -9.82 14.49 4.06
CA VAL A 186 -8.69 14.69 3.18
C VAL A 186 -7.70 13.55 3.32
N THR A 187 -6.94 13.27 2.26
CA THR A 187 -5.87 12.27 2.26
C THR A 187 -4.55 12.96 1.89
N PHE A 188 -3.56 12.82 2.74
CA PHE A 188 -2.21 13.31 2.49
C PHE A 188 -1.39 12.22 1.81
N ALA A 189 -0.46 12.61 0.95
CA ALA A 189 0.44 11.68 0.27
C ALA A 189 1.82 12.31 0.09
N ASP A 190 2.83 11.47 0.08
CA ASP A 190 4.17 11.81 -0.33
C ASP A 190 4.79 10.66 -1.12
N SER A 191 5.61 10.99 -2.11
CA SER A 191 6.23 10.00 -2.99
C SER A 191 7.64 9.59 -2.56
N GLY A 192 8.17 10.21 -1.49
CA GLY A 192 9.51 9.98 -0.96
C GLY A 192 9.48 9.34 0.43
N ASP A 193 9.90 10.09 1.42
CA ASP A 193 10.08 9.59 2.80
C ASP A 193 8.77 9.47 3.58
N GLY A 194 7.63 9.86 2.98
CA GLY A 194 6.30 9.77 3.58
C GLY A 194 5.89 11.01 4.36
N VAL A 195 4.60 11.12 4.66
CA VAL A 195 4.02 12.27 5.38
C VAL A 195 4.34 12.19 6.88
N ASP A 196 4.81 13.29 7.47
CA ASP A 196 4.96 13.42 8.91
C ASP A 196 3.58 13.60 9.58
N ALA A 197 3.06 12.54 10.16
CA ALA A 197 1.78 12.58 10.86
C ALA A 197 1.77 13.54 12.06
N ALA A 198 2.93 13.90 12.61
CA ALA A 198 3.04 14.86 13.72
C ALA A 198 2.85 16.32 13.25
N SER A 199 3.00 16.57 11.96
CA SER A 199 2.74 17.88 11.36
C SER A 199 1.27 18.12 11.07
N ILE A 200 0.41 17.10 11.20
CA ILE A 200 -1.04 17.22 10.95
C ILE A 200 -1.72 17.62 12.28
N ASP A 201 -1.91 18.91 12.50
CA ASP A 201 -2.33 19.44 13.81
C ASP A 201 -3.65 20.26 13.77
N GLY A 202 -4.23 20.50 12.57
CA GLY A 202 -5.53 21.12 12.38
C GLY A 202 -5.50 22.51 11.78
N ASP A 203 -4.34 22.99 11.33
CA ASP A 203 -4.17 24.26 10.63
C ASP A 203 -3.97 24.09 9.11
N GLU A 204 -4.05 22.84 8.58
CA GLU A 204 -3.68 22.50 7.23
C GLU A 204 -4.63 23.03 6.17
N LEU A 205 -5.86 23.38 6.55
CA LEU A 205 -6.84 23.87 5.58
C LEU A 205 -7.67 25.03 6.10
N SER A 206 -8.10 25.87 5.17
CA SER A 206 -9.07 26.93 5.40
C SER A 206 -10.19 26.88 4.36
N LEU A 207 -11.37 27.39 4.71
CA LEU A 207 -12.55 27.35 3.86
C LEU A 207 -12.91 28.75 3.37
N SER A 208 -13.21 28.85 2.08
CA SER A 208 -13.71 30.09 1.47
C SER A 208 -14.81 29.81 0.44
N GLY A 209 -15.38 30.84 -0.14
CA GLY A 209 -16.47 30.72 -1.11
C GLY A 209 -17.88 30.88 -0.55
N GLY A 210 -18.85 31.08 -1.45
CA GLY A 210 -20.25 31.39 -1.10
C GLY A 210 -20.98 30.25 -0.41
N GLY A 211 -20.55 29.00 -0.56
CA GLY A 211 -21.16 27.83 0.04
C GLY A 211 -20.77 27.61 1.50
N VAL A 212 -19.73 28.27 2.02
CA VAL A 212 -19.29 28.14 3.43
C VAL A 212 -20.32 28.62 4.43
N ALA A 213 -21.05 29.67 4.09
CA ALA A 213 -22.13 30.27 4.92
C ALA A 213 -21.70 30.49 6.38
N THR A 214 -22.18 29.66 7.34
CA THR A 214 -21.82 29.74 8.76
C THR A 214 -20.88 28.60 9.20
N ALA A 215 -20.46 27.73 8.30
CA ALA A 215 -19.58 26.64 8.62
C ALA A 215 -18.19 27.14 9.05
N VAL A 216 -17.68 26.57 10.13
CA VAL A 216 -16.37 26.88 10.70
C VAL A 216 -15.71 25.57 11.09
N LEU A 217 -14.48 25.35 10.66
CA LEU A 217 -13.68 24.19 11.10
C LEU A 217 -13.53 24.20 12.62
N SER A 218 -13.63 23.03 13.23
CA SER A 218 -13.63 22.90 14.69
C SER A 218 -12.30 23.26 15.35
N GLY A 219 -11.22 23.31 14.56
CA GLY A 219 -9.85 23.51 15.07
C GLY A 219 -9.34 22.33 15.89
N GLY A 220 -8.03 22.29 16.13
CA GLY A 220 -7.34 21.20 16.82
C GLY A 220 -7.08 20.00 15.92
N VAL A 221 -6.33 19.04 16.45
CA VAL A 221 -5.87 17.86 15.69
C VAL A 221 -7.02 17.10 15.06
N PRO A 222 -7.01 16.90 13.73
CA PRO A 222 -8.05 16.18 13.03
C PRO A 222 -8.04 14.69 13.40
N THR A 223 -9.14 14.00 13.16
CA THR A 223 -9.27 12.58 13.50
C THR A 223 -8.71 11.71 12.40
N LEU A 224 -7.69 10.93 12.68
CA LEU A 224 -7.17 9.90 11.77
C LEU A 224 -8.23 8.82 11.52
N VAL A 225 -8.51 8.53 10.24
CA VAL A 225 -9.46 7.50 9.81
C VAL A 225 -8.73 6.20 9.45
N SER A 226 -7.77 6.29 8.55
CA SER A 226 -6.93 5.16 8.12
C SER A 226 -5.74 5.69 7.32
N GLY A 227 -4.58 5.04 7.40
CA GLY A 227 -3.39 5.45 6.68
C GLY A 227 -3.06 6.92 6.91
N THR A 228 -3.19 7.74 5.87
CA THR A 228 -2.98 9.20 5.89
C THR A 228 -4.27 9.99 5.65
N THR A 229 -5.43 9.38 5.85
CA THR A 229 -6.74 10.03 5.70
C THR A 229 -7.24 10.56 7.03
N TYR A 230 -7.60 11.85 7.06
CA TYR A 230 -8.04 12.56 8.25
C TYR A 230 -9.39 13.24 8.06
N ARG A 231 -10.16 13.37 9.16
CA ARG A 231 -11.42 14.11 9.26
C ARG A 231 -11.23 15.42 9.99
N TYR A 232 -11.62 16.48 9.33
CA TYR A 232 -11.71 17.83 9.88
C TYR A 232 -13.16 18.11 10.22
N GLY A 233 -13.51 18.07 11.49
CA GLY A 233 -14.85 18.41 11.96
C GLY A 233 -15.18 19.89 11.73
N PHE A 234 -16.45 20.23 11.56
CA PHE A 234 -16.89 21.59 11.50
C PHE A 234 -18.16 21.82 12.36
N SER A 235 -18.45 23.08 12.66
CA SER A 235 -19.68 23.55 13.28
C SER A 235 -20.35 24.57 12.36
N GLY A 236 -21.61 24.88 12.59
CA GLY A 236 -22.40 25.72 11.68
C GLY A 236 -22.91 24.92 10.48
N GLU A 237 -23.25 25.61 9.40
CA GLU A 237 -23.91 25.01 8.24
C GLU A 237 -23.31 25.54 6.92
N PHE A 238 -23.12 24.64 5.98
CA PHE A 238 -22.90 24.97 4.57
C PHE A 238 -24.25 25.27 3.88
N ALA A 239 -24.23 26.18 2.92
CA ALA A 239 -25.40 26.54 2.09
C ALA A 239 -25.07 26.36 0.60
N VAL A 240 -26.06 26.52 -0.25
CA VAL A 240 -25.90 26.43 -1.71
C VAL A 240 -24.82 27.41 -2.20
N GLY A 241 -23.84 26.92 -2.90
CA GLY A 241 -22.70 27.69 -3.44
C GLY A 241 -21.46 26.85 -3.58
N THR A 242 -20.40 27.44 -4.11
CA THR A 242 -19.06 26.81 -4.17
C THR A 242 -18.38 26.98 -2.82
N VAL A 243 -17.70 25.93 -2.39
CA VAL A 243 -16.77 25.91 -1.28
C VAL A 243 -15.38 25.66 -1.84
N ASP A 244 -14.46 26.56 -1.59
CA ASP A 244 -13.05 26.40 -1.87
C ASP A 244 -12.35 25.96 -0.58
N VAL A 245 -11.52 24.93 -0.69
CA VAL A 245 -10.68 24.38 0.39
C VAL A 245 -9.26 24.74 0.04
N ASP A 246 -8.72 25.72 0.75
CA ASP A 246 -7.35 26.19 0.56
C ASP A 246 -6.43 25.44 1.52
N PHE A 247 -5.50 24.65 0.98
CA PHE A 247 -4.46 23.98 1.78
C PHE A 247 -3.34 24.95 2.08
N VAL A 248 -3.16 25.23 3.36
CA VAL A 248 -2.26 26.28 3.85
C VAL A 248 -0.80 25.88 3.58
N VAL A 249 -0.08 26.71 2.87
CA VAL A 249 1.33 26.45 2.54
C VAL A 249 2.18 26.32 3.81
N GLY A 250 2.99 25.26 3.89
CA GLY A 250 3.91 25.01 5.00
C GLY A 250 3.25 24.48 6.28
N SER A 251 1.96 24.08 6.24
CA SER A 251 1.23 23.56 7.38
C SER A 251 1.49 22.09 7.65
N PHE A 252 1.95 21.32 6.67
CA PHE A 252 2.37 19.94 6.87
C PHE A 252 3.65 19.62 6.09
N ALA A 253 4.35 18.58 6.52
CA ALA A 253 5.66 18.20 6.01
C ALA A 253 5.76 16.68 5.77
N ASP A 254 6.83 16.28 5.10
CA ASP A 254 7.27 14.89 4.98
C ASP A 254 8.24 14.49 6.11
N LEU A 255 8.66 13.23 6.10
CA LEU A 255 9.63 12.65 7.03
C LEU A 255 11.09 12.74 6.55
N ALA A 256 11.36 13.50 5.48
CA ALA A 256 12.71 13.67 4.96
C ALA A 256 13.67 14.19 6.04
N GLY A 257 14.94 13.82 5.95
CA GLY A 257 15.98 14.30 6.88
C GLY A 257 16.14 15.84 6.89
N THR A 258 15.71 16.50 5.82
CA THR A 258 15.40 17.93 5.74
C THR A 258 13.97 18.01 5.23
N PRO A 259 12.98 18.21 6.11
CA PRO A 259 11.57 18.11 5.72
C PRO A 259 11.20 19.07 4.59
N ASN A 260 10.51 18.54 3.57
CA ASN A 260 9.84 19.35 2.59
C ASN A 260 8.44 19.69 3.12
N VAL A 261 7.99 20.90 2.89
CA VAL A 261 6.66 21.35 3.30
C VAL A 261 5.74 21.43 2.09
N ASN A 262 4.44 21.27 2.31
CA ASN A 262 3.45 21.36 1.24
C ASN A 262 3.46 22.73 0.55
N ILE A 263 3.11 22.74 -0.71
CA ILE A 263 2.90 23.95 -1.51
C ILE A 263 1.43 24.40 -1.43
N LEU A 264 1.18 25.64 -1.85
CA LEU A 264 -0.19 26.13 -1.94
C LEU A 264 -1.00 25.31 -2.95
N GLU A 265 -2.13 24.81 -2.49
CA GLU A 265 -3.11 24.10 -3.29
C GLU A 265 -4.52 24.54 -2.91
N THR A 266 -5.43 24.58 -3.88
CA THR A 266 -6.85 24.88 -3.65
C THR A 266 -7.67 23.87 -4.41
N GLU A 267 -8.55 23.20 -3.70
CA GLU A 267 -9.55 22.31 -4.26
C GLU A 267 -10.95 22.83 -3.95
N SER A 268 -11.97 22.35 -4.63
CA SER A 268 -13.32 22.86 -4.42
C SER A 268 -14.39 21.81 -4.60
N PHE A 269 -15.55 22.05 -3.99
CA PHE A 269 -16.78 21.31 -4.26
C PHE A 269 -17.98 22.26 -4.30
N THR A 270 -19.08 21.79 -4.88
CA THR A 270 -20.31 22.56 -4.98
C THR A 270 -21.36 22.02 -4.03
N VAL A 271 -21.94 22.89 -3.21
CA VAL A 271 -23.11 22.56 -2.40
C VAL A 271 -24.38 22.95 -3.20
N ALA A 272 -25.20 21.97 -3.53
CA ALA A 272 -26.42 22.19 -4.30
C ALA A 272 -27.54 21.22 -3.90
N VAL A 273 -28.78 21.71 -3.88
CA VAL A 273 -29.95 20.85 -3.66
C VAL A 273 -30.15 19.99 -4.92
N PRO A 274 -30.21 18.66 -4.81
CA PRO A 274 -30.46 17.81 -5.96
C PRO A 274 -31.83 18.12 -6.58
N PRO A 275 -32.00 17.98 -7.91
CA PRO A 275 -33.28 18.09 -8.54
C PRO A 275 -34.33 17.17 -7.88
N PRO A 276 -35.57 17.57 -7.72
CA PRO A 276 -36.60 16.68 -7.21
C PRO A 276 -36.69 15.44 -8.08
N ALA A 277 -36.86 14.28 -7.45
CA ALA A 277 -37.05 13.03 -8.17
C ALA A 277 -38.20 13.17 -9.18
N PRO A 278 -38.06 12.68 -10.42
CA PRO A 278 -39.12 12.73 -11.40
C PRO A 278 -40.36 12.04 -10.84
N THR A 279 -41.46 12.76 -10.80
CA THR A 279 -42.75 12.19 -10.39
C THR A 279 -43.28 11.34 -11.53
N VAL A 280 -43.26 10.05 -11.37
CA VAL A 280 -43.90 9.12 -12.29
C VAL A 280 -45.40 9.14 -11.97
N GLN A 281 -46.19 9.70 -12.88
CA GLN A 281 -47.65 9.52 -12.84
C GLN A 281 -47.99 8.27 -13.65
N ILE A 282 -48.57 7.29 -13.01
CA ILE A 282 -49.18 6.14 -13.68
C ILE A 282 -50.68 6.46 -13.78
N ILE A 283 -51.18 6.52 -15.00
CA ILE A 283 -52.62 6.67 -15.28
C ILE A 283 -53.08 5.30 -15.72
N ASP A 284 -53.93 4.68 -14.90
CA ASP A 284 -54.62 3.42 -15.23
C ASP A 284 -55.92 3.66 -15.96
N ASP A 285 -56.47 2.66 -16.65
CA ASP A 285 -57.77 2.75 -17.28
C ASP A 285 -58.84 3.01 -16.20
N GLY A 286 -59.62 4.06 -16.40
CA GLY A 286 -60.62 4.48 -15.43
C GLY A 286 -60.20 5.64 -14.52
N GLU A 287 -58.96 6.08 -14.56
CA GLU A 287 -58.52 7.30 -13.82
C GLU A 287 -58.71 8.58 -14.64
N ALA A 288 -58.78 9.71 -13.91
CA ALA A 288 -58.88 11.02 -14.54
C ALA A 288 -57.61 11.32 -15.37
N GLY A 289 -57.75 11.51 -16.67
CA GLY A 289 -56.68 11.72 -17.64
C GLY A 289 -56.52 10.57 -18.64
N PHE A 290 -57.18 9.41 -18.41
CA PHE A 290 -57.25 8.35 -19.39
C PHE A 290 -58.39 8.62 -20.37
N THR A 291 -58.14 8.49 -21.66
CA THR A 291 -59.17 8.60 -22.71
C THR A 291 -58.94 7.50 -23.73
N ALA A 292 -59.88 6.55 -23.81
CA ALA A 292 -59.88 5.55 -24.85
C ALA A 292 -60.70 6.08 -26.05
N THR A 293 -60.07 6.15 -27.23
CA THR A 293 -60.72 6.48 -28.48
C THR A 293 -60.69 5.31 -29.45
N GLY A 294 -61.84 4.87 -29.95
CA GLY A 294 -61.96 3.77 -30.91
C GLY A 294 -61.95 2.38 -30.25
N GLY A 295 -62.87 1.54 -30.54
CA GLY A 295 -63.07 0.10 -30.41
C GLY A 295 -62.27 -0.75 -29.40
N TRP A 296 -61.89 -0.21 -28.27
CA TRP A 296 -61.27 -0.95 -27.15
C TRP A 296 -62.30 -1.84 -26.47
N ILE A 297 -62.06 -3.13 -26.44
CA ILE A 297 -62.85 -4.19 -25.78
C ILE A 297 -62.08 -4.73 -24.59
#